data_7343688ead9a233e529c0b02118ed4f7
#
_entry.id   7343688ead9a233e529c0b02118ed4f7
#
_cell.length_a   1.000
_cell.length_b   1.000
_cell.length_c   1.000
_cell.angle_alpha   90.00
_cell.angle_beta   90.00
_cell.angle_gamma   90.00
#
_symmetry.space_group_name_H-M   'P 1'
#
loop_
_entity.id
_entity.type
_entity.pdbx_description
1 polymer ?
#
loop_
_entity_poly.entity_id
_entity_poly.type
_entity_poly.pdbx_seq_one_letter_code
_entity_poly.pdbx_strand_id
1 'polypeptide(L)'
;LDARVAKAARAQQDARRRTELVLQQYKSTWKLLAADLSASFEDRDAYIGRYRQIRASGLPQYERKFLDVLNSFSQDQITAISSEIRNAFREVRDRLVPVNRSLLLSEFSSGIHLQIEVKEHRSLRVNEFLADLKEITRGSWEEDDLEAAERRYARTAAIMKRLGSNDRSDQTWRMACLNTPDHMKFIAKEVAGDGAVVNVHSNDGGLS
;
A
#
# COMPACT_ATOMS: atom_id res chain seq x y z
N LEU A 1 28.32 42.29 43.12
CA LEU A 1 28.99 41.52 42.05
C LEU A 1 28.84 39.99 42.30
N ASP A 2 29.04 39.53 43.54
CA ASP A 2 29.05 38.11 43.91
C ASP A 2 27.71 37.36 43.67
N ALA A 3 26.57 38.00 43.96
CA ALA A 3 25.25 37.39 43.74
C ALA A 3 24.93 37.17 42.26
N ARG A 4 25.41 38.05 41.38
CA ARG A 4 25.23 37.87 39.90
C ARG A 4 26.12 36.76 39.36
N VAL A 5 27.36 36.66 39.86
CA VAL A 5 28.30 35.58 39.50
C VAL A 5 27.77 34.25 39.99
N ALA A 6 27.30 34.17 41.23
CA ALA A 6 26.71 32.92 41.78
C ALA A 6 25.45 32.51 41.00
N LYS A 7 24.58 33.44 40.58
CA LYS A 7 23.41 33.14 39.76
C LYS A 7 23.80 32.63 38.39
N ALA A 8 24.81 33.22 37.74
CA ALA A 8 25.30 32.80 36.45
C ALA A 8 25.93 31.38 36.51
N ALA A 9 26.71 31.11 37.53
CA ALA A 9 27.34 29.82 37.77
C ALA A 9 26.28 28.70 37.96
N ARG A 10 25.21 28.96 38.72
CA ARG A 10 24.09 28.02 38.89
C ARG A 10 23.38 27.78 37.57
N ALA A 11 23.07 28.81 36.81
CA ALA A 11 22.43 28.69 35.51
C ALA A 11 23.26 27.86 34.49
N GLN A 12 24.59 28.06 34.52
CA GLN A 12 25.51 27.28 33.70
C GLN A 12 25.53 25.81 34.11
N GLN A 13 25.56 25.53 35.41
CA GLN A 13 25.53 24.14 35.91
C GLN A 13 24.21 23.45 35.58
N ASP A 14 23.09 24.15 35.72
CA ASP A 14 21.79 23.60 35.35
C ASP A 14 21.66 23.34 33.82
N ALA A 15 22.21 24.22 33.00
CA ALA A 15 22.25 24.00 31.54
C ALA A 15 23.11 22.81 31.17
N ARG A 16 24.29 22.67 31.80
CA ARG A 16 25.19 21.52 31.63
C ARG A 16 24.46 20.20 31.97
N ARG A 17 23.83 20.14 33.13
CA ARG A 17 23.11 18.96 33.61
C ARG A 17 21.95 18.59 32.64
N ARG A 18 21.19 19.56 32.14
CA ARG A 18 20.14 19.30 31.13
C ARG A 18 20.72 18.73 29.87
N THR A 19 21.85 19.25 29.40
CA THR A 19 22.51 18.70 28.18
C THR A 19 22.93 17.25 28.42
N GLU A 20 23.56 16.94 29.54
CA GLU A 20 23.98 15.56 29.87
C GLU A 20 22.80 14.58 29.91
N LEU A 21 21.65 14.99 30.46
CA LEU A 21 20.43 14.17 30.44
C LEU A 21 19.95 13.87 29.02
N VAL A 22 19.96 14.85 28.13
CA VAL A 22 19.59 14.66 26.72
C VAL A 22 20.57 13.73 26.01
N LEU A 23 21.88 13.89 26.22
CA LEU A 23 22.90 13.01 25.67
C LEU A 23 22.76 11.57 26.17
N GLN A 24 22.44 11.40 27.46
CA GLN A 24 22.19 10.08 28.07
C GLN A 24 20.93 9.41 27.44
N GLN A 25 19.87 10.18 27.24
CA GLN A 25 18.66 9.69 26.60
C GLN A 25 18.94 9.27 25.15
N TYR A 26 19.66 10.09 24.40
CA TYR A 26 20.08 9.76 23.04
C TYR A 26 20.89 8.46 22.99
N LYS A 27 21.89 8.33 23.86
CA LYS A 27 22.75 7.15 23.96
C LYS A 27 21.97 5.89 24.34
N SER A 28 20.99 5.99 25.23
CA SER A 28 20.13 4.86 25.61
C SER A 28 19.23 4.38 24.49
N THR A 29 18.73 5.32 23.66
CA THR A 29 17.84 5.05 22.53
C THR A 29 18.63 4.50 21.34
N TRP A 30 19.80 5.08 21.03
CA TRP A 30 20.58 4.80 19.83
C TRP A 30 21.93 4.15 20.15
N LYS A 31 21.91 3.04 20.89
CA LYS A 31 23.10 2.36 21.45
C LYS A 31 24.21 2.11 20.42
N LEU A 32 23.86 1.64 19.21
CA LEU A 32 24.84 1.34 18.18
C LEU A 32 25.42 2.61 17.54
N LEU A 33 24.61 3.65 17.35
CA LEU A 33 25.03 4.91 16.74
C LEU A 33 25.84 5.80 17.67
N ALA A 34 25.70 5.61 18.98
CA ALA A 34 26.37 6.38 20.02
C ALA A 34 27.34 5.53 20.86
N ALA A 35 27.79 4.38 20.33
CA ALA A 35 28.65 3.46 21.08
C ALA A 35 30.02 4.09 21.44
N ASP A 36 30.53 4.93 20.55
CA ASP A 36 31.81 5.65 20.67
C ASP A 36 31.71 7.00 21.38
N LEU A 37 30.51 7.43 21.78
CA LEU A 37 30.27 8.72 22.43
C LEU A 37 30.00 8.53 23.92
N SER A 38 30.45 9.47 24.77
CA SER A 38 30.06 9.51 26.19
C SER A 38 28.85 10.43 26.40
N ALA A 39 28.14 10.29 27.49
CA ALA A 39 27.04 11.19 27.84
C ALA A 39 27.51 12.44 28.61
N SER A 40 28.79 12.74 28.56
CA SER A 40 29.40 13.89 29.24
C SER A 40 29.20 15.16 28.41
N PHE A 41 29.08 16.30 29.09
CA PHE A 41 29.00 17.61 28.44
C PHE A 41 30.24 17.93 27.60
N GLU A 42 31.39 17.40 27.93
CA GLU A 42 32.67 17.55 27.22
C GLU A 42 32.57 16.98 25.78
N ASP A 43 31.77 15.92 25.58
CA ASP A 43 31.61 15.28 24.29
C ASP A 43 30.53 15.93 23.41
N ARG A 44 29.89 17.01 23.83
CA ARG A 44 28.83 17.69 23.05
C ARG A 44 29.24 18.04 21.62
N ASP A 45 30.51 18.41 21.43
CA ASP A 45 31.03 18.80 20.12
C ASP A 45 31.17 17.59 19.18
N ALA A 46 31.39 16.39 19.73
CA ALA A 46 31.36 15.14 18.97
C ALA A 46 29.92 14.81 18.49
N TYR A 47 28.91 15.03 19.33
CA TYR A 47 27.50 14.90 18.91
C TYR A 47 27.12 15.91 17.84
N ILE A 48 27.56 17.17 17.97
CA ILE A 48 27.33 18.20 16.94
C ILE A 48 28.02 17.81 15.63
N GLY A 49 29.26 17.31 15.70
CA GLY A 49 29.99 16.80 14.54
C GLY A 49 29.25 15.64 13.86
N ARG A 50 28.77 14.67 14.64
CA ARG A 50 27.98 13.54 14.15
C ARG A 50 26.67 14.00 13.49
N TYR A 51 25.95 14.91 14.11
CA TYR A 51 24.75 15.50 13.54
C TYR A 51 25.02 16.18 12.20
N ARG A 52 26.08 17.00 12.11
CA ARG A 52 26.49 17.66 10.87
C ARG A 52 26.87 16.66 9.79
N GLN A 53 27.58 15.60 10.14
CA GLN A 53 27.96 14.53 9.21
C GLN A 53 26.71 13.79 8.68
N ILE A 54 25.79 13.41 9.56
CA ILE A 54 24.54 12.74 9.17
C ILE A 54 23.74 13.64 8.23
N ARG A 55 23.61 14.92 8.58
CA ARG A 55 22.85 15.89 7.77
C ARG A 55 23.50 16.17 6.40
N ALA A 56 24.83 16.22 6.35
CA ALA A 56 25.52 16.61 5.12
C ALA A 56 25.70 15.45 4.12
N SER A 57 25.86 14.21 4.59
CA SER A 57 26.18 13.08 3.73
C SER A 57 25.32 11.84 3.97
N GLY A 58 24.95 11.58 5.22
CA GLY A 58 24.20 10.37 5.59
C GLY A 58 22.74 10.46 5.19
N LEU A 59 22.03 11.50 5.61
CA LEU A 59 20.59 11.63 5.40
C LEU A 59 20.19 11.60 3.92
N PRO A 60 20.78 12.42 3.03
CA PRO A 60 20.41 12.41 1.62
C PRO A 60 20.72 11.09 0.91
N GLN A 61 21.74 10.36 1.35
CA GLN A 61 22.07 9.06 0.78
C GLN A 61 21.08 7.97 1.23
N TYR A 62 20.66 8.01 2.50
CA TYR A 62 19.63 7.09 3.00
C TYR A 62 18.25 7.41 2.45
N GLU A 63 17.90 8.69 2.27
CA GLU A 63 16.68 9.12 1.61
C GLU A 63 16.60 8.59 0.17
N ARG A 64 17.65 8.76 -0.63
CA ARG A 64 17.72 8.20 -1.99
C ARG A 64 17.57 6.69 -2.00
N LYS A 65 18.34 5.99 -1.18
CA LYS A 65 18.26 4.53 -1.10
C LYS A 65 16.87 4.05 -0.65
N PHE A 66 16.23 4.77 0.25
CA PHE A 66 14.86 4.51 0.69
C PHE A 66 13.87 4.70 -0.47
N LEU A 67 13.98 5.80 -1.22
CA LEU A 67 13.17 6.07 -2.39
C LEU A 67 13.38 5.01 -3.49
N ASP A 68 14.61 4.58 -3.74
CA ASP A 68 14.95 3.53 -4.71
C ASP A 68 14.31 2.18 -4.34
N VAL A 69 14.38 1.79 -3.06
CA VAL A 69 13.74 0.57 -2.56
C VAL A 69 12.22 0.64 -2.69
N LEU A 70 11.62 1.78 -2.34
CA LEU A 70 10.18 1.99 -2.50
C LEU A 70 9.75 1.92 -3.96
N ASN A 71 10.54 2.53 -4.85
CA ASN A 71 10.28 2.58 -6.27
C ASN A 71 10.26 1.17 -6.87
N SER A 72 11.32 0.39 -6.64
CA SER A 72 11.42 -0.97 -7.16
C SER A 72 10.30 -1.88 -6.63
N PHE A 73 10.00 -1.78 -5.33
CA PHE A 73 8.95 -2.60 -4.71
C PHE A 73 7.54 -2.22 -5.16
N SER A 74 7.25 -0.92 -5.28
CA SER A 74 5.91 -0.44 -5.64
C SER A 74 5.59 -0.63 -7.11
N GLN A 75 6.58 -0.44 -8.01
CA GLN A 75 6.34 -0.55 -9.45
C GLN A 75 6.09 -1.99 -9.90
N ASP A 76 6.86 -2.95 -9.41
CA ASP A 76 6.78 -4.32 -9.91
C ASP A 76 5.62 -5.10 -9.29
N GLN A 77 5.50 -5.10 -7.97
CA GLN A 77 4.55 -5.97 -7.27
C GLN A 77 3.13 -5.41 -7.20
N ILE A 78 2.99 -4.13 -6.86
CA ILE A 78 1.66 -3.50 -6.72
C ILE A 78 1.02 -3.32 -8.09
N THR A 79 1.81 -2.97 -9.10
CA THR A 79 1.33 -2.88 -10.48
C THR A 79 0.90 -4.25 -11.00
N ALA A 80 1.65 -5.32 -10.69
CA ALA A 80 1.29 -6.68 -11.06
C ALA A 80 -0.06 -7.10 -10.44
N ILE A 81 -0.26 -6.92 -9.13
CA ILE A 81 -1.54 -7.22 -8.45
C ILE A 81 -2.70 -6.44 -9.08
N SER A 82 -2.52 -5.14 -9.28
CA SER A 82 -3.55 -4.28 -9.87
C SER A 82 -3.90 -4.68 -11.31
N SER A 83 -2.89 -5.06 -12.09
CA SER A 83 -3.06 -5.51 -13.47
C SER A 83 -3.76 -6.86 -13.54
N GLU A 84 -3.39 -7.81 -12.68
CA GLU A 84 -4.01 -9.13 -12.60
C GLU A 84 -5.51 -9.03 -12.32
N ILE A 85 -5.89 -8.23 -11.31
CA ILE A 85 -7.30 -8.01 -10.97
C ILE A 85 -8.09 -7.38 -12.13
N ARG A 86 -7.48 -6.44 -12.86
CA ARG A 86 -8.15 -5.79 -14.01
C ARG A 86 -8.23 -6.69 -15.24
N ASN A 87 -7.20 -7.49 -15.46
CA ASN A 87 -7.13 -8.37 -16.62
C ASN A 87 -8.04 -9.59 -16.48
N ALA A 88 -8.28 -10.08 -15.25
CA ALA A 88 -9.13 -11.23 -14.99
C ALA A 88 -10.53 -11.10 -15.66
N PHE A 89 -11.14 -9.91 -15.58
CA PHE A 89 -12.44 -9.67 -16.24
C PHE A 89 -12.34 -9.79 -17.76
N ARG A 90 -11.29 -9.27 -18.37
CA ARG A 90 -11.06 -9.33 -19.81
C ARG A 90 -10.86 -10.78 -20.28
N GLU A 91 -10.04 -11.52 -19.54
CA GLU A 91 -9.80 -12.95 -19.85
C GLU A 91 -11.07 -13.79 -19.81
N VAL A 92 -11.90 -13.60 -18.78
CA VAL A 92 -13.18 -14.30 -18.68
C VAL A 92 -14.10 -13.95 -19.84
N ARG A 93 -14.21 -12.66 -20.16
CA ARG A 93 -15.00 -12.21 -21.29
C ARG A 93 -14.51 -12.82 -22.60
N ASP A 94 -13.22 -12.87 -22.83
CA ASP A 94 -12.63 -13.41 -24.07
C ASP A 94 -12.83 -14.93 -24.16
N ARG A 95 -12.78 -15.65 -23.02
CA ARG A 95 -13.11 -17.08 -22.94
C ARG A 95 -14.59 -17.38 -23.16
N LEU A 96 -15.48 -16.43 -22.87
CA LEU A 96 -16.91 -16.57 -23.16
C LEU A 96 -17.25 -16.46 -24.65
N VAL A 97 -16.41 -15.87 -25.46
CA VAL A 97 -16.66 -15.73 -26.90
C VAL A 97 -16.89 -17.09 -27.60
N PRO A 98 -15.97 -18.07 -27.50
CA PRO A 98 -16.19 -19.39 -28.12
C PRO A 98 -17.34 -20.17 -27.45
N VAL A 99 -17.55 -19.99 -26.15
CA VAL A 99 -18.68 -20.62 -25.42
C VAL A 99 -19.99 -20.11 -25.98
N ASN A 100 -20.18 -18.80 -26.09
CA ASN A 100 -21.38 -18.21 -26.64
C ASN A 100 -21.62 -18.60 -28.11
N ARG A 101 -20.55 -18.73 -28.90
CA ARG A 101 -20.67 -19.24 -30.26
C ARG A 101 -21.27 -20.65 -30.28
N SER A 102 -20.84 -21.54 -29.40
CA SER A 102 -21.38 -22.89 -29.29
C SER A 102 -22.82 -22.90 -28.77
N LEU A 103 -23.14 -22.06 -27.81
CA LEU A 103 -24.49 -21.94 -27.25
C LEU A 103 -25.49 -21.42 -28.28
N LEU A 104 -25.09 -20.48 -29.15
CA LEU A 104 -25.93 -19.94 -30.22
C LEU A 104 -26.14 -20.93 -31.37
N LEU A 105 -25.31 -21.98 -31.51
CA LEU A 105 -25.49 -23.05 -32.49
C LEU A 105 -26.43 -24.16 -31.98
N SER A 106 -26.77 -24.18 -30.71
CA SER A 106 -27.60 -25.21 -30.08
C SER A 106 -28.89 -24.58 -29.56
N GLU A 107 -30.04 -25.06 -30.03
CA GLU A 107 -31.32 -24.63 -29.47
C GLU A 107 -31.47 -25.12 -28.01
N PHE A 108 -31.80 -24.20 -27.13
CA PHE A 108 -32.16 -24.49 -25.73
C PHE A 108 -33.66 -24.88 -25.64
N SER A 109 -34.49 -24.20 -26.43
CA SER A 109 -35.91 -24.45 -26.62
C SER A 109 -36.27 -24.04 -28.05
N SER A 110 -37.47 -24.34 -28.52
CA SER A 110 -37.88 -24.08 -29.89
C SER A 110 -37.62 -22.61 -30.31
N GLY A 111 -36.63 -22.40 -31.18
CA GLY A 111 -36.19 -21.09 -31.66
C GLY A 111 -35.49 -20.20 -30.63
N ILE A 112 -35.13 -20.74 -29.46
CA ILE A 112 -34.46 -19.99 -28.37
C ILE A 112 -33.08 -20.57 -28.16
N HIS A 113 -32.08 -19.70 -28.07
CA HIS A 113 -30.69 -20.00 -27.79
C HIS A 113 -30.25 -19.38 -26.45
N LEU A 114 -29.17 -19.89 -25.86
CA LEU A 114 -28.56 -19.31 -24.65
C LEU A 114 -27.37 -18.45 -25.02
N GLN A 115 -27.21 -17.36 -24.25
CA GLN A 115 -26.03 -16.50 -24.28
C GLN A 115 -25.63 -16.16 -22.88
N ILE A 116 -24.32 -16.23 -22.54
CA ILE A 116 -23.79 -15.85 -21.26
C ILE A 116 -23.10 -14.49 -21.40
N GLU A 117 -23.49 -13.56 -20.56
CA GLU A 117 -22.83 -12.26 -20.38
C GLU A 117 -22.13 -12.23 -19.04
N VAL A 118 -20.93 -11.65 -18.97
CA VAL A 118 -20.24 -11.35 -17.72
C VAL A 118 -20.24 -9.85 -17.49
N LYS A 119 -20.61 -9.44 -16.28
CA LYS A 119 -20.54 -8.02 -15.83
C LYS A 119 -19.62 -7.87 -14.65
N GLU A 120 -18.89 -6.76 -14.60
CA GLU A 120 -18.12 -6.42 -13.40
C GLU A 120 -19.08 -6.15 -12.23
N HIS A 121 -18.79 -6.79 -11.11
CA HIS A 121 -19.52 -6.63 -9.85
C HIS A 121 -18.55 -6.54 -8.69
N ARG A 122 -17.94 -5.37 -8.53
CA ARG A 122 -16.95 -5.13 -7.47
C ARG A 122 -17.62 -4.54 -6.25
N SER A 123 -17.37 -5.15 -5.11
CA SER A 123 -17.79 -4.60 -3.81
C SER A 123 -17.07 -3.27 -3.52
N LEU A 124 -17.61 -2.48 -2.59
CA LEU A 124 -16.95 -1.25 -2.13
C LEU A 124 -15.51 -1.50 -1.66
N ARG A 125 -15.29 -2.59 -0.93
CA ARG A 125 -13.95 -2.98 -0.43
C ARG A 125 -12.93 -3.22 -1.56
N VAL A 126 -13.35 -3.85 -2.65
CA VAL A 126 -12.51 -4.07 -3.83
C VAL A 126 -12.18 -2.76 -4.51
N ASN A 127 -13.17 -1.87 -4.65
CA ASN A 127 -12.95 -0.56 -5.25
C ASN A 127 -12.00 0.32 -4.41
N GLU A 128 -12.14 0.31 -3.08
CA GLU A 128 -11.23 0.99 -2.16
C GLU A 128 -9.80 0.44 -2.27
N PHE A 129 -9.65 -0.90 -2.28
CA PHE A 129 -8.36 -1.54 -2.47
C PHE A 129 -7.69 -1.15 -3.80
N LEU A 130 -8.44 -1.18 -4.91
CA LEU A 130 -7.92 -0.78 -6.22
C LEU A 130 -7.59 0.72 -6.28
N ALA A 131 -8.33 1.55 -5.57
CA ALA A 131 -8.03 2.97 -5.43
C ALA A 131 -6.73 3.18 -4.65
N ASP A 132 -6.53 2.47 -3.55
CA ASP A 132 -5.30 2.50 -2.76
C ASP A 132 -4.09 2.05 -3.60
N LEU A 133 -4.20 0.94 -4.34
CA LEU A 133 -3.13 0.49 -5.24
C LEU A 133 -2.81 1.54 -6.31
N LYS A 134 -3.83 2.20 -6.86
CA LYS A 134 -3.66 3.26 -7.85
C LYS A 134 -2.96 4.49 -7.26
N GLU A 135 -3.30 4.89 -6.03
CA GLU A 135 -2.67 6.00 -5.32
C GLU A 135 -1.19 5.71 -5.03
N ILE A 136 -0.85 4.48 -4.64
CA ILE A 136 0.54 4.06 -4.40
C ILE A 136 1.36 4.11 -5.70
N THR A 137 0.75 3.72 -6.84
CA THR A 137 1.42 3.69 -8.15
C THR A 137 1.35 5.03 -8.90
N ARG A 138 0.57 6.00 -8.40
CA ARG A 138 0.46 7.34 -8.98
C ARG A 138 1.58 8.23 -8.47
N GLY A 139 2.24 8.90 -9.38
CA GLY A 139 3.27 9.89 -9.09
C GLY A 139 4.66 9.40 -9.48
N SER A 140 5.47 10.35 -9.94
CA SER A 140 6.90 10.17 -10.09
C SER A 140 7.51 10.16 -8.70
N TRP A 141 8.28 9.12 -8.39
CA TRP A 141 9.08 9.03 -7.17
C TRP A 141 10.30 9.97 -7.24
N GLU A 142 10.47 10.63 -8.39
CA GLU A 142 11.51 11.61 -8.67
C GLU A 142 11.17 13.02 -8.14
N GLU A 143 9.93 13.26 -7.71
CA GLU A 143 9.59 14.50 -7.03
C GLU A 143 10.19 14.48 -5.63
N ASP A 144 10.97 15.50 -5.31
CA ASP A 144 11.71 15.75 -4.05
C ASP A 144 10.79 15.91 -2.80
N ASP A 145 9.54 15.46 -2.84
CA ASP A 145 8.61 15.54 -1.73
C ASP A 145 8.72 14.29 -0.83
N LEU A 146 9.61 14.37 0.15
CA LEU A 146 9.82 13.36 1.16
C LEU A 146 8.51 13.02 1.92
N GLU A 147 7.67 14.01 2.18
CA GLU A 147 6.39 13.78 2.88
C GLU A 147 5.42 12.95 2.04
N ALA A 148 5.38 13.17 0.73
CA ALA A 148 4.57 12.35 -0.18
C ALA A 148 5.09 10.92 -0.26
N ALA A 149 6.41 10.73 -0.28
CA ALA A 149 7.04 9.41 -0.24
C ALA A 149 6.75 8.67 1.07
N GLU A 150 6.82 9.35 2.22
CA GLU A 150 6.47 8.78 3.53
C GLU A 150 5.00 8.38 3.61
N ARG A 151 4.08 9.21 3.11
CA ARG A 151 2.65 8.87 3.05
C ARG A 151 2.38 7.63 2.19
N ARG A 152 3.03 7.54 1.03
CA ARG A 152 2.93 6.36 0.14
C ARG A 152 3.50 5.11 0.81
N TYR A 153 4.64 5.22 1.47
CA TYR A 153 5.22 4.12 2.24
C TYR A 153 4.28 3.64 3.35
N ALA A 154 3.76 4.53 4.16
CA ALA A 154 2.85 4.17 5.23
C ALA A 154 1.61 3.43 4.70
N ARG A 155 1.04 3.88 3.57
CA ARG A 155 -0.08 3.23 2.90
C ARG A 155 0.29 1.85 2.36
N THR A 156 1.45 1.74 1.69
CA THR A 156 1.98 0.45 1.20
C THR A 156 2.20 -0.53 2.34
N ALA A 157 2.84 -0.09 3.42
CA ALA A 157 3.10 -0.91 4.60
C ALA A 157 1.81 -1.39 5.26
N ALA A 158 0.77 -0.54 5.33
CA ALA A 158 -0.54 -0.91 5.86
C ALA A 158 -1.22 -2.00 5.02
N ILE A 159 -1.19 -1.88 3.69
CA ILE A 159 -1.74 -2.88 2.77
C ILE A 159 -0.96 -4.20 2.90
N MET A 160 0.38 -4.16 2.87
CA MET A 160 1.22 -5.36 2.98
C MET A 160 1.03 -6.06 4.32
N LYS A 161 0.95 -5.31 5.41
CA LYS A 161 0.64 -5.86 6.74
C LYS A 161 -0.69 -6.59 6.73
N ARG A 162 -1.70 -6.01 6.10
CA ARG A 162 -3.04 -6.59 6.01
C ARG A 162 -3.07 -7.82 5.11
N LEU A 163 -2.35 -7.80 3.98
CA LEU A 163 -2.19 -8.96 3.09
C LEU A 163 -1.47 -10.12 3.76
N GLY A 164 -0.48 -9.86 4.64
CA GLY A 164 0.27 -10.87 5.38
C GLY A 164 -0.34 -11.28 6.72
N SER A 165 -1.44 -10.64 7.13
CA SER A 165 -2.06 -10.88 8.44
C SER A 165 -2.78 -12.23 8.50
N ASN A 166 -2.70 -12.86 9.68
CA ASN A 166 -3.47 -14.06 10.00
C ASN A 166 -4.78 -13.75 10.75
N ASP A 167 -5.08 -12.49 10.96
CA ASP A 167 -6.35 -12.08 11.53
C ASP A 167 -7.53 -12.45 10.61
N ARG A 168 -8.63 -12.92 11.19
CA ARG A 168 -9.81 -13.39 10.44
C ARG A 168 -10.44 -12.29 9.59
N SER A 169 -10.45 -11.07 10.07
CA SER A 169 -11.01 -9.92 9.34
C SER A 169 -10.15 -9.59 8.11
N ASP A 170 -8.84 -9.65 8.25
CA ASP A 170 -7.88 -9.41 7.18
C ASP A 170 -7.87 -10.55 6.15
N GLN A 171 -8.03 -11.81 6.61
CA GLN A 171 -8.20 -12.94 5.71
C GLN A 171 -9.46 -12.78 4.86
N THR A 172 -10.59 -12.42 5.46
CA THR A 172 -11.85 -12.18 4.75
C THR A 172 -11.70 -11.02 3.76
N TRP A 173 -11.05 -9.94 4.16
CA TRP A 173 -10.77 -8.82 3.28
C TRP A 173 -9.86 -9.22 2.11
N ARG A 174 -8.78 -9.95 2.39
CA ARG A 174 -7.84 -10.45 1.37
C ARG A 174 -8.53 -11.33 0.34
N MET A 175 -9.36 -12.27 0.79
CA MET A 175 -10.16 -13.10 -0.09
C MET A 175 -11.08 -12.28 -0.96
N ALA A 176 -11.82 -11.33 -0.39
CA ALA A 176 -12.70 -10.45 -1.16
C ALA A 176 -11.95 -9.61 -2.21
N CYS A 177 -10.73 -9.16 -1.90
CA CYS A 177 -9.93 -8.31 -2.81
C CYS A 177 -9.20 -9.10 -3.89
N LEU A 178 -8.75 -10.33 -3.62
CA LEU A 178 -7.90 -11.11 -4.53
C LEU A 178 -8.65 -12.23 -5.26
N ASN A 179 -9.83 -12.65 -4.78
CA ASN A 179 -10.64 -13.66 -5.46
C ASN A 179 -11.40 -13.01 -6.63
N THR A 180 -10.75 -12.91 -7.78
CA THR A 180 -11.27 -12.22 -8.96
C THR A 180 -12.59 -12.79 -9.51
N PRO A 181 -12.93 -14.09 -9.38
CA PRO A 181 -14.27 -14.61 -9.71
C PRO A 181 -15.40 -13.88 -8.98
N ASP A 182 -15.19 -13.49 -7.72
CA ASP A 182 -16.22 -12.76 -6.92
C ASP A 182 -16.42 -11.31 -7.38
N HIS A 183 -15.55 -10.82 -8.26
CA HIS A 183 -15.69 -9.48 -8.87
C HIS A 183 -16.55 -9.48 -10.13
N MET A 184 -17.17 -10.63 -10.46
CA MET A 184 -17.90 -10.82 -11.70
C MET A 184 -19.27 -11.41 -11.41
N LYS A 185 -20.26 -10.99 -12.19
CA LYS A 185 -21.59 -11.55 -12.20
C LYS A 185 -21.86 -12.12 -13.59
N PHE A 186 -22.26 -13.40 -13.62
CA PHE A 186 -22.67 -14.06 -14.84
C PHE A 186 -24.19 -13.93 -15.01
N ILE A 187 -24.60 -13.61 -16.23
CA ILE A 187 -25.99 -13.43 -16.61
C ILE A 187 -26.26 -14.35 -17.80
N ALA A 188 -27.18 -15.30 -17.66
CA ALA A 188 -27.65 -16.09 -18.75
C ALA A 188 -28.84 -15.38 -19.42
N LYS A 189 -28.80 -15.25 -20.72
CA LYS A 189 -29.86 -14.67 -21.57
C LYS A 189 -30.44 -15.73 -22.51
N GLU A 190 -31.73 -15.75 -22.63
CA GLU A 190 -32.45 -16.46 -23.65
C GLU A 190 -32.63 -15.52 -24.87
N VAL A 191 -32.14 -15.93 -26.00
CA VAL A 191 -32.10 -15.09 -27.20
C VAL A 191 -32.85 -15.81 -28.36
N ALA A 192 -33.78 -15.14 -28.96
CA ALA A 192 -34.50 -15.66 -30.13
C ALA A 192 -33.60 -15.67 -31.38
N GLY A 193 -33.96 -16.39 -32.40
CA GLY A 193 -33.20 -16.53 -33.64
C GLY A 193 -32.94 -15.20 -34.39
N ASP A 194 -33.73 -14.17 -34.12
CA ASP A 194 -33.53 -12.80 -34.63
C ASP A 194 -32.61 -11.94 -33.76
N GLY A 195 -32.08 -12.52 -32.66
CA GLY A 195 -31.18 -11.84 -31.71
C GLY A 195 -31.92 -11.08 -30.61
N ALA A 196 -33.25 -11.13 -30.52
CA ALA A 196 -34.00 -10.48 -29.47
C ALA A 196 -33.84 -11.23 -28.14
N VAL A 197 -33.57 -10.50 -27.03
CA VAL A 197 -33.49 -11.07 -25.68
C VAL A 197 -34.92 -11.33 -25.20
N VAL A 198 -35.25 -12.59 -24.96
CA VAL A 198 -36.57 -13.04 -24.51
C VAL A 198 -36.62 -13.09 -22.98
N ASN A 199 -35.56 -13.57 -22.35
CA ASN A 199 -35.52 -13.71 -20.91
C ASN A 199 -34.07 -13.48 -20.36
N VAL A 200 -33.98 -13.12 -19.11
CA VAL A 200 -32.68 -12.85 -18.44
C VAL A 200 -32.67 -13.53 -17.08
N HIS A 201 -31.74 -14.45 -16.88
CA HIS A 201 -31.51 -15.13 -15.63
C HIS A 201 -30.22 -14.60 -14.99
N SER A 202 -30.33 -13.86 -13.90
CA SER A 202 -29.17 -13.46 -13.13
C SER A 202 -29.06 -14.36 -11.90
N ASN A 203 -27.94 -15.06 -11.80
CA ASN A 203 -27.60 -15.77 -10.57
C ASN A 203 -27.14 -14.73 -9.55
N ASP A 204 -28.06 -14.21 -8.74
CA ASP A 204 -27.71 -13.48 -7.54
C ASP A 204 -27.26 -14.53 -6.52
N GLY A 205 -26.03 -15.04 -6.72
CA GLY A 205 -25.41 -16.07 -5.90
C GLY A 205 -25.30 -15.66 -4.43
N GLY A 206 -26.44 -15.63 -3.79
CA GLY A 206 -26.55 -15.83 -2.37
C GLY A 206 -26.35 -17.32 -2.12
N LEU A 207 -25.14 -17.74 -1.87
CA LEU A 207 -24.92 -18.96 -1.09
C LEU A 207 -25.37 -18.64 0.32
N SER A 208 -26.61 -18.99 0.63
CA SER A 208 -27.11 -19.17 2.00
C SER A 208 -26.30 -20.23 2.74
#